data_2f85696c69284132f20501aa7ebf0d8a
#
_entry.id   2f85696c69284132f20501aa7ebf0d8a
#
_cell.length_a   1.000
_cell.length_b   1.000
_cell.length_c   1.000
_cell.angle_alpha   90.00
_cell.angle_beta   90.00
_cell.angle_gamma   90.00
#
_symmetry.space_group_name_H-M   'P 1'
#
loop_
_entity.id
_entity.type
_entity.pdbx_description
1 polymer ?
#
loop_
_entity_poly.entity_id
_entity_poly.type
_entity_poly.pdbx_seq_one_letter_code
_entity_poly.pdbx_strand_id
1 'polypeptide(L)'
;MSTKPTRKAEHAEYFLQGFSGWLHADGYQGYHRLPGNIRVVGCWAHARRKFDEALQTLPKEMQKDAPAAIGECYCSRLFKLEQAFAELTPEERYEKRLEQEKPVLDALLSWANEMQAKTAPKSALGRAIHYLLEQWPYLTRYLEDGRLELSNNRAERSIKPFVMGRKNWLFANTPGGAQASAVIYSLIETAKENGLDPYRYLL
;
A
#
# COMPACT_ATOMS: atom_id res chain seq x y z
N MET A 1 5.95 16.50 -0.90
CA MET A 1 7.10 15.59 -1.11
C MET A 1 8.33 16.18 -0.47
N SER A 2 9.16 15.37 0.20
CA SER A 2 10.40 15.83 0.84
C SER A 2 11.59 15.13 0.19
N THR A 3 12.59 15.91 -0.25
CA THR A 3 13.83 15.40 -0.82
C THR A 3 14.86 15.28 0.30
N LYS A 4 14.99 14.10 0.89
CA LYS A 4 15.98 13.81 1.92
C LYS A 4 17.00 12.79 1.40
N PRO A 5 18.27 12.90 1.76
CA PRO A 5 19.35 12.04 1.24
C PRO A 5 19.29 10.60 1.77
N THR A 6 18.48 10.33 2.79
CA THR A 6 18.38 9.00 3.42
C THR A 6 16.92 8.61 3.67
N ARG A 7 16.67 7.30 3.86
CA ARG A 7 15.35 6.75 4.22
C ARG A 7 15.19 6.56 5.74
N LYS A 8 15.74 7.42 6.58
CA LYS A 8 15.60 7.29 8.04
C LYS A 8 14.16 7.60 8.48
N ALA A 9 13.68 6.90 9.51
CA ALA A 9 12.35 7.08 10.11
C ALA A 9 12.11 8.53 10.57
N GLU A 10 13.15 9.19 11.11
CA GLU A 10 13.13 10.60 11.55
C GLU A 10 12.58 11.58 10.49
N HIS A 11 12.78 11.27 9.19
CA HIS A 11 12.25 12.12 8.12
C HIS A 11 10.74 12.00 7.96
N ALA A 12 10.20 10.80 8.17
CA ALA A 12 8.75 10.58 8.17
C ALA A 12 8.10 11.24 9.40
N GLU A 13 8.70 11.10 10.57
CA GLU A 13 8.25 11.73 11.82
C GLU A 13 8.23 13.26 11.68
N TYR A 14 9.30 13.86 11.18
CA TYR A 14 9.37 15.31 10.95
C TYR A 14 8.32 15.80 9.95
N PHE A 15 8.13 15.06 8.84
CA PHE A 15 7.17 15.44 7.82
C PHE A 15 5.71 15.34 8.29
N LEU A 16 5.43 14.38 9.17
CA LEU A 16 4.11 14.12 9.73
C LEU A 16 3.87 14.82 11.08
N GLN A 17 4.75 15.71 11.48
CA GLN A 17 4.60 16.48 12.71
C GLN A 17 3.28 17.26 12.70
N GLY A 18 2.47 17.08 13.73
CA GLY A 18 1.14 17.69 13.84
C GLY A 18 0.03 16.95 13.10
N PHE A 19 0.35 15.90 12.32
CA PHE A 19 -0.65 15.04 11.71
C PHE A 19 -1.21 14.04 12.73
N SER A 20 -2.52 13.77 12.65
CA SER A 20 -3.20 12.69 13.36
C SER A 20 -4.21 12.04 12.44
N GLY A 21 -4.38 10.70 12.55
CA GLY A 21 -5.32 9.96 11.72
C GLY A 21 -4.69 8.78 11.00
N TRP A 22 -5.25 8.43 9.86
CA TRP A 22 -4.86 7.25 9.09
C TRP A 22 -3.78 7.57 8.06
N LEU A 23 -2.74 6.74 8.00
CA LEU A 23 -1.65 6.83 7.02
C LEU A 23 -1.53 5.53 6.24
N HIS A 24 -1.85 5.52 4.96
CA HIS A 24 -1.56 4.38 4.09
C HIS A 24 -0.06 4.30 3.76
N ALA A 25 0.53 3.12 3.95
CA ALA A 25 1.95 2.90 3.75
C ALA A 25 2.26 1.51 3.18
N ASP A 26 3.49 1.38 2.62
CA ASP A 26 4.04 0.18 1.99
C ASP A 26 4.77 -0.67 3.01
N GLY A 27 4.48 -1.08 4.05
CA GLY A 27 5.22 -1.96 4.99
C GLY A 27 6.67 -1.55 5.28
N TYR A 28 7.06 -0.31 5.00
CA TYR A 28 8.36 0.20 5.41
C TYR A 28 8.40 0.38 6.93
N GLN A 29 9.33 -0.30 7.60
CA GLN A 29 9.43 -0.34 9.07
C GLN A 29 9.56 1.04 9.73
N GLY A 30 10.03 2.06 9.01
CA GLY A 30 10.11 3.42 9.51
C GLY A 30 8.75 4.01 9.89
N TYR A 31 7.68 3.60 9.23
CA TYR A 31 6.32 4.05 9.56
C TYR A 31 5.74 3.36 10.81
N HIS A 32 6.25 2.20 11.18
CA HIS A 32 5.81 1.47 12.39
C HIS A 32 6.28 2.12 13.69
N ARG A 33 7.20 3.09 13.60
CA ARG A 33 7.73 3.86 14.75
C ARG A 33 7.04 5.21 14.95
N LEU A 34 6.06 5.54 14.11
CA LEU A 34 5.32 6.78 14.21
C LEU A 34 4.52 6.87 15.51
N PRO A 35 4.28 8.09 16.05
CA PRO A 35 3.47 8.29 17.24
C PRO A 35 2.09 7.64 17.14
N GLY A 36 1.53 7.18 18.26
CA GLY A 36 0.29 6.42 18.30
C GLY A 36 -0.98 7.15 17.80
N ASN A 37 -0.92 8.47 17.65
CA ASN A 37 -1.97 9.27 17.01
C ASN A 37 -1.98 9.12 15.47
N ILE A 38 -0.94 8.49 14.88
CA ILE A 38 -0.87 8.15 13.45
C ILE A 38 -1.08 6.64 13.31
N ARG A 39 -2.22 6.27 12.76
CA ARG A 39 -2.59 4.86 12.55
C ARG A 39 -2.19 4.40 11.16
N VAL A 40 -1.15 3.59 11.07
CA VAL A 40 -0.65 3.07 9.78
C VAL A 40 -1.60 2.00 9.24
N VAL A 41 -2.02 2.13 7.99
CA VAL A 41 -2.81 1.14 7.23
C VAL A 41 -1.90 0.53 6.16
N GLY A 42 -1.81 -0.79 6.12
CA GLY A 42 -0.96 -1.52 5.18
C GLY A 42 -1.57 -1.57 3.78
N CYS A 43 -0.73 -1.96 2.82
CA CYS A 43 -1.10 -2.04 1.41
C CYS A 43 -1.20 -3.48 0.92
N TRP A 44 -2.39 -3.95 0.59
CA TRP A 44 -2.62 -5.29 0.05
C TRP A 44 -2.00 -5.52 -1.33
N ALA A 45 -1.79 -4.46 -2.12
CA ALA A 45 -1.09 -4.58 -3.40
C ALA A 45 0.35 -5.07 -3.21
N HIS A 46 1.03 -4.64 -2.13
CA HIS A 46 2.37 -5.12 -1.79
C HIS A 46 2.35 -6.57 -1.30
N ALA A 47 1.37 -6.96 -0.48
CA ALA A 47 1.21 -8.35 -0.05
C ALA A 47 0.96 -9.28 -1.26
N ARG A 48 0.03 -8.92 -2.16
CA ARG A 48 -0.24 -9.66 -3.39
C ARG A 48 1.00 -9.80 -4.26
N ARG A 49 1.77 -8.71 -4.43
CA ARG A 49 3.01 -8.72 -5.22
C ARG A 49 4.02 -9.72 -4.69
N LYS A 50 4.12 -9.93 -3.36
CA LYS A 50 5.03 -10.92 -2.78
C LYS A 50 4.69 -12.34 -3.19
N PHE A 51 3.41 -12.68 -3.28
CA PHE A 51 2.98 -13.99 -3.79
C PHE A 51 3.19 -14.11 -5.29
N ASP A 52 2.93 -13.06 -6.06
CA ASP A 52 3.22 -13.03 -7.50
C ASP A 52 4.72 -13.19 -7.77
N GLU A 53 5.60 -12.47 -7.05
CA GLU A 53 7.05 -12.63 -7.11
C GLU A 53 7.46 -14.09 -6.82
N ALA A 54 6.80 -14.76 -5.87
CA ALA A 54 7.06 -16.16 -5.57
C ALA A 54 6.62 -17.09 -6.72
N LEU A 55 5.49 -16.82 -7.36
CA LEU A 55 5.04 -17.56 -8.56
C LEU A 55 6.00 -17.41 -9.73
N GLN A 56 6.52 -16.19 -9.95
CA GLN A 56 7.47 -15.92 -11.04
C GLN A 56 8.81 -16.69 -10.93
N THR A 57 9.11 -17.25 -9.76
CA THR A 57 10.28 -18.13 -9.58
C THR A 57 10.05 -19.56 -10.09
N LEU A 58 8.82 -19.91 -10.44
CA LEU A 58 8.43 -21.25 -10.88
C LEU A 58 8.16 -21.30 -12.39
N PRO A 59 8.40 -22.45 -13.05
CA PRO A 59 7.93 -22.69 -14.42
C PRO A 59 6.42 -22.45 -14.54
N LYS A 60 5.98 -21.92 -15.68
CA LYS A 60 4.57 -21.54 -15.89
C LYS A 60 3.58 -22.68 -15.64
N GLU A 61 3.96 -23.89 -16.01
CA GLU A 61 3.15 -25.09 -15.84
C GLU A 61 2.90 -25.44 -14.37
N MET A 62 3.82 -25.05 -13.48
CA MET A 62 3.75 -25.32 -12.04
C MET A 62 3.07 -24.20 -11.26
N GLN A 63 2.92 -23.02 -11.83
CA GLN A 63 2.42 -21.84 -11.10
C GLN A 63 0.99 -22.02 -10.60
N LYS A 64 0.13 -22.65 -11.41
CA LYS A 64 -1.31 -22.79 -11.11
C LYS A 64 -1.57 -23.61 -9.84
N ASP A 65 -0.79 -24.64 -9.61
CA ASP A 65 -0.97 -25.57 -8.48
C ASP A 65 -0.02 -25.26 -7.30
N ALA A 66 0.77 -24.20 -7.42
CA ALA A 66 1.73 -23.81 -6.40
C ALA A 66 1.01 -23.19 -5.18
N PRO A 67 1.49 -23.44 -3.94
CA PRO A 67 0.93 -22.80 -2.76
C PRO A 67 0.92 -21.28 -2.82
N ALA A 68 1.87 -20.66 -3.54
CA ALA A 68 1.88 -19.20 -3.74
C ALA A 68 0.64 -18.70 -4.53
N ALA A 69 0.06 -19.53 -5.41
CA ALA A 69 -1.17 -19.20 -6.15
C ALA A 69 -2.38 -19.09 -5.20
N ILE A 70 -2.39 -19.89 -4.13
CA ILE A 70 -3.45 -19.81 -3.11
C ILE A 70 -3.39 -18.45 -2.40
N GLY A 71 -2.20 -18.03 -1.93
CA GLY A 71 -2.01 -16.73 -1.29
C GLY A 71 -2.35 -15.55 -2.21
N GLU A 72 -1.93 -15.64 -3.49
CA GLU A 72 -2.27 -14.63 -4.51
C GLU A 72 -3.78 -14.58 -4.76
N CYS A 73 -4.44 -15.74 -4.85
CA CYS A 73 -5.89 -15.85 -5.07
C CYS A 73 -6.69 -15.20 -3.94
N TYR A 74 -6.31 -15.41 -2.67
CA TYR A 74 -6.94 -14.72 -1.53
C TYR A 74 -6.79 -13.19 -1.63
N CYS A 75 -5.57 -12.71 -1.93
CA CYS A 75 -5.35 -11.28 -2.12
C CYS A 75 -6.21 -10.73 -3.28
N SER A 76 -6.21 -11.40 -4.42
CA SER A 76 -6.99 -11.00 -5.60
C SER A 76 -8.49 -11.02 -5.34
N ARG A 77 -8.99 -11.93 -4.49
CA ARG A 77 -10.39 -11.95 -4.06
C ARG A 77 -10.78 -10.69 -3.28
N LEU A 78 -9.92 -10.20 -2.39
CA LEU A 78 -10.16 -8.92 -1.68
C LEU A 78 -10.29 -7.76 -2.66
N PHE A 79 -9.38 -7.64 -3.63
CA PHE A 79 -9.48 -6.59 -4.65
C PHE A 79 -10.76 -6.68 -5.49
N LYS A 80 -11.22 -7.89 -5.79
CA LYS A 80 -12.48 -8.11 -6.53
C LYS A 80 -13.70 -7.69 -5.71
N LEU A 81 -13.72 -7.98 -4.41
CA LEU A 81 -14.79 -7.55 -3.50
C LEU A 81 -14.80 -6.02 -3.38
N GLU A 82 -13.65 -5.39 -3.15
CA GLU A 82 -13.54 -3.94 -3.09
C GLU A 82 -13.99 -3.24 -4.38
N GLN A 83 -13.73 -3.84 -5.53
CA GLN A 83 -14.25 -3.33 -6.80
C GLN A 83 -15.78 -3.38 -6.87
N ALA A 84 -16.40 -4.43 -6.30
CA ALA A 84 -17.85 -4.53 -6.22
C ALA A 84 -18.44 -3.53 -5.21
N PHE A 85 -17.67 -3.08 -4.23
CA PHE A 85 -18.07 -2.11 -3.22
C PHE A 85 -17.78 -0.65 -3.61
N ALA A 86 -17.28 -0.38 -4.81
CA ALA A 86 -16.78 0.93 -5.21
C ALA A 86 -17.81 2.05 -5.09
N GLU A 87 -19.09 1.75 -5.40
CA GLU A 87 -20.20 2.71 -5.39
C GLU A 87 -20.96 2.76 -4.04
N LEU A 88 -20.58 1.96 -3.06
CA LEU A 88 -21.22 1.94 -1.75
C LEU A 88 -20.77 3.13 -0.89
N THR A 89 -21.65 3.56 0.00
CA THR A 89 -21.29 4.52 1.05
C THR A 89 -20.23 3.93 1.98
N PRO A 90 -19.48 4.76 2.73
CA PRO A 90 -18.51 4.25 3.71
C PRO A 90 -19.13 3.28 4.73
N GLU A 91 -20.34 3.54 5.18
CA GLU A 91 -21.06 2.73 6.15
C GLU A 91 -21.44 1.37 5.56
N GLU A 92 -22.03 1.36 4.36
CA GLU A 92 -22.37 0.12 3.63
C GLU A 92 -21.12 -0.70 3.30
N ARG A 93 -20.03 -0.02 2.90
CA ARG A 93 -18.75 -0.67 2.63
C ARG A 93 -18.18 -1.32 3.88
N TYR A 94 -18.23 -0.65 5.02
CA TYR A 94 -17.80 -1.20 6.30
C TYR A 94 -18.56 -2.50 6.62
N GLU A 95 -19.88 -2.50 6.52
CA GLU A 95 -20.71 -3.68 6.76
C GLU A 95 -20.40 -4.82 5.79
N LYS A 96 -20.27 -4.51 4.47
CA LYS A 96 -19.93 -5.50 3.45
C LYS A 96 -18.55 -6.11 3.64
N ARG A 97 -17.58 -5.35 4.09
CA ARG A 97 -16.26 -5.86 4.45
C ARG A 97 -16.32 -6.86 5.60
N LEU A 98 -17.06 -6.54 6.65
CA LEU A 98 -17.24 -7.46 7.78
C LEU A 98 -17.97 -8.74 7.36
N GLU A 99 -18.97 -8.64 6.48
CA GLU A 99 -19.74 -9.77 5.99
C GLU A 99 -18.92 -10.67 5.03
N GLN A 100 -18.20 -10.08 4.06
CA GLN A 100 -17.63 -10.81 2.92
C GLN A 100 -16.11 -10.91 2.92
N GLU A 101 -15.38 -9.89 3.40
CA GLU A 101 -13.93 -9.90 3.37
C GLU A 101 -13.33 -10.49 4.65
N LYS A 102 -13.93 -10.22 5.81
CA LYS A 102 -13.43 -10.79 7.06
C LYS A 102 -13.31 -12.32 7.02
N PRO A 103 -14.28 -13.11 6.52
CA PRO A 103 -14.11 -14.55 6.36
C PRO A 103 -12.96 -14.93 5.42
N VAL A 104 -12.72 -14.16 4.36
CA VAL A 104 -11.59 -14.36 3.43
C VAL A 104 -10.26 -14.12 4.15
N LEU A 105 -10.19 -13.08 4.97
CA LEU A 105 -9.01 -12.76 5.78
C LEU A 105 -8.74 -13.84 6.83
N ASP A 106 -9.77 -14.30 7.54
CA ASP A 106 -9.63 -15.34 8.54
C ASP A 106 -9.12 -16.65 7.91
N ALA A 107 -9.63 -17.03 6.74
CA ALA A 107 -9.16 -18.18 5.98
C ALA A 107 -7.70 -18.00 5.49
N LEU A 108 -7.35 -16.82 4.98
CA LEU A 108 -5.98 -16.51 4.56
C LEU A 108 -5.00 -16.57 5.73
N LEU A 109 -5.36 -16.02 6.88
CA LEU A 109 -4.51 -16.06 8.08
C LEU A 109 -4.27 -17.50 8.55
N SER A 110 -5.34 -18.32 8.60
CA SER A 110 -5.23 -19.73 8.94
C SER A 110 -4.30 -20.48 8.00
N TRP A 111 -4.50 -20.30 6.69
CA TRP A 111 -3.65 -20.89 5.65
C TRP A 111 -2.18 -20.42 5.78
N ALA A 112 -1.95 -19.13 6.00
CA ALA A 112 -0.60 -18.58 6.11
C ALA A 112 0.16 -19.14 7.32
N ASN A 113 -0.51 -19.27 8.47
CA ASN A 113 0.08 -19.88 9.67
C ASN A 113 0.43 -21.36 9.45
N GLU A 114 -0.46 -22.13 8.81
CA GLU A 114 -0.19 -23.51 8.47
C GLU A 114 0.99 -23.64 7.50
N MET A 115 1.02 -22.83 6.47
CA MET A 115 2.08 -22.83 5.46
C MET A 115 3.42 -22.34 5.99
N GLN A 116 3.44 -21.42 6.95
CA GLN A 116 4.67 -20.95 7.60
C GLN A 116 5.44 -22.13 8.23
N ALA A 117 4.75 -23.03 8.89
CA ALA A 117 5.37 -24.20 9.52
C ALA A 117 5.94 -25.22 8.49
N LYS A 118 5.41 -25.23 7.28
CA LYS A 118 5.77 -26.19 6.21
C LYS A 118 6.74 -25.60 5.16
N THR A 119 7.06 -24.32 5.26
CA THR A 119 7.79 -23.60 4.19
C THR A 119 9.15 -23.13 4.69
N ALA A 120 10.20 -23.35 3.91
CA ALA A 120 11.54 -22.84 4.22
C ALA A 120 11.52 -21.30 4.31
N PRO A 121 11.95 -20.68 5.42
CA PRO A 121 11.80 -19.23 5.63
C PRO A 121 12.47 -18.35 4.57
N LYS A 122 13.58 -18.83 3.98
CA LYS A 122 14.34 -18.11 2.96
C LYS A 122 13.85 -18.36 1.52
N SER A 123 12.88 -19.26 1.31
CA SER A 123 12.26 -19.47 -0.01
C SER A 123 11.45 -18.24 -0.43
N ALA A 124 11.12 -18.13 -1.72
CA ALA A 124 10.28 -17.03 -2.22
C ALA A 124 8.90 -17.02 -1.54
N LEU A 125 8.27 -18.19 -1.41
CA LEU A 125 7.01 -18.36 -0.68
C LEU A 125 7.17 -18.03 0.81
N GLY A 126 8.25 -18.51 1.47
CA GLY A 126 8.50 -18.23 2.89
C GLY A 126 8.62 -16.74 3.18
N ARG A 127 9.28 -15.98 2.30
CA ARG A 127 9.36 -14.52 2.40
C ARG A 127 8.00 -13.84 2.20
N ALA A 128 7.18 -14.34 1.28
CA ALA A 128 5.83 -13.80 1.05
C ALA A 128 4.93 -14.01 2.28
N ILE A 129 4.94 -15.21 2.86
CA ILE A 129 4.19 -15.54 4.07
C ILE A 129 4.69 -14.72 5.27
N HIS A 130 6.00 -14.61 5.44
CA HIS A 130 6.60 -13.81 6.51
C HIS A 130 6.16 -12.34 6.42
N TYR A 131 6.23 -11.75 5.20
CA TYR A 131 5.75 -10.39 4.97
C TYR A 131 4.26 -10.23 5.31
N LEU A 132 3.42 -11.16 4.85
CA LEU A 132 1.98 -11.13 5.13
C LEU A 132 1.70 -11.14 6.64
N LEU A 133 2.33 -12.06 7.38
CA LEU A 133 2.10 -12.21 8.82
C LEU A 133 2.67 -11.03 9.62
N GLU A 134 3.86 -10.53 9.27
CA GLU A 134 4.46 -9.34 9.90
C GLU A 134 3.59 -8.09 9.68
N GLN A 135 3.05 -7.93 8.47
CA GLN A 135 2.21 -6.78 8.12
C GLN A 135 0.73 -6.96 8.50
N TRP A 136 0.32 -8.13 8.98
CA TRP A 136 -1.08 -8.45 9.25
C TRP A 136 -1.82 -7.40 10.10
N PRO A 137 -1.26 -6.89 11.23
CA PRO A 137 -1.92 -5.90 12.06
C PRO A 137 -2.20 -4.58 11.32
N TYR A 138 -1.41 -4.27 10.29
CA TYR A 138 -1.58 -3.06 9.48
C TYR A 138 -2.49 -3.32 8.29
N LEU A 139 -2.39 -4.49 7.66
CA LEU A 139 -3.19 -4.90 6.51
C LEU A 139 -4.67 -5.01 6.85
N THR A 140 -5.03 -5.39 8.08
CA THR A 140 -6.43 -5.54 8.50
C THR A 140 -7.08 -4.24 8.96
N ARG A 141 -6.32 -3.17 9.16
CA ARG A 141 -6.86 -1.88 9.65
C ARG A 141 -7.85 -1.20 8.70
N TYR A 142 -7.82 -1.50 7.41
CA TYR A 142 -8.81 -0.95 6.49
C TYR A 142 -10.25 -1.37 6.82
N LEU A 143 -10.42 -2.48 7.58
CA LEU A 143 -11.72 -2.90 8.09
C LEU A 143 -12.28 -1.97 9.18
N GLU A 144 -11.48 -1.08 9.76
CA GLU A 144 -11.91 -0.23 10.87
C GLU A 144 -12.74 0.98 10.40
N ASP A 145 -12.67 1.34 9.12
CA ASP A 145 -13.39 2.49 8.55
C ASP A 145 -13.62 2.27 7.05
N GLY A 146 -14.85 2.36 6.59
CA GLY A 146 -15.21 2.16 5.18
C GLY A 146 -14.64 3.18 4.21
N ARG A 147 -14.09 4.29 4.69
CA ARG A 147 -13.37 5.30 3.88
C ARG A 147 -11.94 4.88 3.53
N LEU A 148 -11.36 3.93 4.28
CA LEU A 148 -9.99 3.48 4.05
C LEU A 148 -9.93 2.62 2.78
N GLU A 149 -8.88 2.79 2.01
CA GLU A 149 -8.65 1.99 0.81
C GLU A 149 -7.88 0.70 1.14
N LEU A 150 -8.07 -0.34 0.33
CA LEU A 150 -7.34 -1.61 0.45
C LEU A 150 -5.85 -1.46 0.13
N SER A 151 -5.47 -0.42 -0.63
CA SER A 151 -4.09 -0.19 -1.06
C SER A 151 -3.75 1.29 -1.16
N ASN A 152 -2.45 1.60 -1.12
CA ASN A 152 -1.94 2.95 -1.35
C ASN A 152 -1.74 3.30 -2.84
N ASN A 153 -2.32 2.51 -3.76
CA ASN A 153 -2.17 2.71 -5.21
C ASN A 153 -2.57 4.10 -5.69
N ARG A 154 -3.55 4.74 -5.02
CA ARG A 154 -3.96 6.12 -5.32
C ARG A 154 -2.82 7.09 -5.09
N ALA A 155 -2.17 7.03 -3.92
CA ALA A 155 -1.02 7.85 -3.60
C ALA A 155 0.18 7.56 -4.53
N GLU A 156 0.43 6.28 -4.86
CA GLU A 156 1.49 5.91 -5.78
C GLU A 156 1.24 6.45 -7.20
N ARG A 157 0.00 6.43 -7.67
CA ARG A 157 -0.38 7.03 -8.96
C ARG A 157 -0.16 8.54 -8.98
N SER A 158 -0.49 9.25 -7.91
CA SER A 158 -0.27 10.70 -7.79
C SER A 158 1.22 11.09 -7.81
N ILE A 159 2.10 10.20 -7.31
CA ILE A 159 3.55 10.43 -7.36
C ILE A 159 4.14 10.09 -8.74
N LYS A 160 3.53 9.16 -9.49
CA LYS A 160 4.07 8.62 -10.73
C LYS A 160 4.40 9.67 -11.79
N PRO A 161 3.57 10.70 -12.07
CA PRO A 161 3.91 11.76 -13.03
C PRO A 161 5.20 12.48 -12.68
N PHE A 162 5.43 12.79 -11.40
CA PHE A 162 6.68 13.41 -10.93
C PHE A 162 7.89 12.49 -11.15
N VAL A 163 7.77 11.20 -10.82
CA VAL A 163 8.86 10.23 -11.01
C VAL A 163 9.17 10.00 -12.49
N MET A 164 8.16 9.98 -13.35
CA MET A 164 8.34 9.84 -14.79
C MET A 164 8.92 11.13 -15.41
N GLY A 165 8.42 12.30 -15.02
CA GLY A 165 8.94 13.59 -15.46
C GLY A 165 10.43 13.75 -15.09
N ARG A 166 10.85 13.24 -13.94
CA ARG A 166 12.25 13.22 -13.53
C ARG A 166 13.17 12.51 -14.55
N LYS A 167 12.69 11.49 -15.25
CA LYS A 167 13.46 10.82 -16.32
C LYS A 167 13.59 11.71 -17.57
N ASN A 168 12.64 12.60 -17.82
CA ASN A 168 12.62 13.47 -18.99
C ASN A 168 13.39 14.78 -18.77
N TRP A 169 13.43 15.29 -17.53
CA TRP A 169 14.03 16.60 -17.20
C TRP A 169 15.41 16.50 -16.54
N LEU A 170 16.00 15.36 -16.55
CA LEU A 170 17.39 15.08 -16.15
C LEU A 170 17.84 15.64 -14.79
N PHE A 171 16.98 15.82 -13.80
CA PHE A 171 17.29 16.28 -12.45
C PHE A 171 17.17 17.80 -12.22
N ALA A 172 16.70 18.17 -11.06
CA ALA A 172 16.92 19.51 -10.55
C ALA A 172 18.43 19.67 -10.26
N ASN A 173 19.04 20.70 -10.86
CA ASN A 173 20.48 20.95 -10.70
C ASN A 173 20.87 21.30 -9.26
N THR A 174 19.92 21.62 -8.42
CA THR A 174 20.14 21.99 -7.02
C THR A 174 19.11 21.33 -6.09
N PRO A 175 19.48 21.06 -4.81
CA PRO A 175 18.53 20.58 -3.81
C PRO A 175 17.30 21.48 -3.65
N GLY A 176 17.48 22.81 -3.74
CA GLY A 176 16.39 23.79 -3.69
C GLY A 176 15.43 23.66 -4.87
N GLY A 177 15.93 23.46 -6.08
CA GLY A 177 15.11 23.21 -7.28
C GLY A 177 14.33 21.90 -7.18
N ALA A 178 14.94 20.85 -6.66
CA ALA A 178 14.25 19.58 -6.40
C ALA A 178 13.11 19.74 -5.37
N GLN A 179 13.35 20.51 -4.32
CA GLN A 179 12.36 20.81 -3.30
C GLN A 179 11.19 21.62 -3.87
N ALA A 180 11.46 22.68 -4.63
CA ALA A 180 10.45 23.50 -5.27
C ALA A 180 9.57 22.68 -6.24
N SER A 181 10.18 21.88 -7.08
CA SER A 181 9.46 20.96 -7.98
C SER A 181 8.56 19.99 -7.21
N ALA A 182 9.07 19.39 -6.15
CA ALA A 182 8.29 18.46 -5.32
C ALA A 182 7.08 19.13 -4.67
N VAL A 183 7.22 20.38 -4.20
CA VAL A 183 6.11 21.16 -3.62
C VAL A 183 5.06 21.48 -4.68
N ILE A 184 5.46 22.02 -5.84
CA ILE A 184 4.52 22.36 -6.92
C ILE A 184 3.74 21.13 -7.39
N TYR A 185 4.43 20.02 -7.64
CA TYR A 185 3.75 18.76 -8.00
C TYR A 185 2.79 18.27 -6.92
N SER A 186 3.16 18.40 -5.65
CA SER A 186 2.28 18.04 -4.54
C SER A 186 0.98 18.87 -4.56
N LEU A 187 1.08 20.18 -4.80
CA LEU A 187 -0.09 21.06 -4.90
C LEU A 187 -0.96 20.70 -6.11
N ILE A 188 -0.35 20.48 -7.29
CA ILE A 188 -1.05 20.07 -8.51
C ILE A 188 -1.81 18.77 -8.31
N GLU A 189 -1.17 17.74 -7.79
CA GLU A 189 -1.81 16.45 -7.59
C GLU A 189 -2.88 16.52 -6.48
N THR A 190 -2.68 17.33 -5.43
CA THR A 190 -3.69 17.59 -4.41
C THR A 190 -4.94 18.24 -5.03
N ALA A 191 -4.78 19.24 -5.90
CA ALA A 191 -5.90 19.87 -6.59
C ALA A 191 -6.67 18.85 -7.44
N LYS A 192 -5.98 18.03 -8.26
CA LYS A 192 -6.59 16.98 -9.09
C LYS A 192 -7.36 15.95 -8.25
N GLU A 193 -6.78 15.48 -7.17
CA GLU A 193 -7.40 14.49 -6.29
C GLU A 193 -8.68 15.02 -5.60
N ASN A 194 -8.80 16.34 -5.48
CA ASN A 194 -10.00 17.01 -4.96
C ASN A 194 -10.94 17.53 -6.07
N GLY A 195 -10.73 17.15 -7.33
CA GLY A 195 -11.55 17.58 -8.46
C GLY A 195 -11.43 19.07 -8.80
N LEU A 196 -10.36 19.74 -8.33
CA LEU A 196 -10.09 21.14 -8.58
C LEU A 196 -9.23 21.30 -9.84
N ASP A 197 -9.45 22.39 -10.58
CA ASP A 197 -8.56 22.81 -11.67
C ASP A 197 -7.22 23.29 -11.07
N PRO A 198 -6.08 22.63 -11.38
CA PRO A 198 -4.80 23.00 -10.79
C PRO A 198 -4.36 24.42 -11.10
N TYR A 199 -4.67 24.94 -12.28
CA TYR A 199 -4.32 26.31 -12.67
C TYR A 199 -5.05 27.32 -11.79
N ARG A 200 -6.37 27.14 -11.62
CA ARG A 200 -7.18 28.03 -10.75
C ARG A 200 -6.83 27.88 -9.26
N TYR A 201 -6.39 26.70 -8.85
CA TYR A 201 -5.98 26.44 -7.48
C TYR A 201 -4.65 27.13 -7.11
N LEU A 202 -3.77 27.35 -8.11
CA LEU A 202 -2.45 27.96 -7.93
C LEU A 202 -2.44 29.49 -8.11
N LEU A 203 -3.51 30.10 -8.66
CA LEU A 203 -3.71 31.54 -8.75
C LEU A 203 -4.33 32.10 -7.47
#